data_0b1103a1a82f71b3ff1a204211933541
#
_entry.id   0b1103a1a82f71b3ff1a204211933541
#
_cell.length_a   1.000
_cell.length_b   1.000
_cell.length_c   1.000
_cell.angle_alpha   90.00
_cell.angle_beta   90.00
_cell.angle_gamma   90.00
#
_symmetry.space_group_name_H-M   'P 1'
#
loop_
_entity.id
_entity.type
_entity.pdbx_description
1 polymer ?
#
loop_
_entity_poly.entity_id
_entity_poly.type
_entity_poly.pdbx_seq_one_letter_code
_entity_poly.pdbx_strand_id
1 'polypeptide(L)'
;PKGPVLILLDELVIYMAKLSDRGQGNVLGFLNSLSSVVSRRPQTVLIVTDPAGQAAYASQSASLAKELAKQQAAAQSLNDVFDRKVSDFDPIGKESAQVITKRLFERIDPAGAQATSATYHSLYERVLQDYPGALPPDAAGAKYAEEIVHCYPFHPRLLMTATDRLGALGDFQKSRGVLRLFARIVRDVWEAKADMELIAAGDINWSSQRIQADLLDRLHKQEFKAAISADLDKHAIELDGGQRGCHVRVASAVLLESISMGSNSGMEPSDVTLAVLRPDEAGAELAEALERLMGVCWHTYPTPTGRGCQFRYEPNVLKQ
;
A
#
# COMPACT_ATOMS: atom_id res chain seq x y z
N PRO A 1 37.81 6.96 20.19
CA PRO A 1 36.89 8.04 20.59
C PRO A 1 36.57 7.92 22.06
N LYS A 2 36.45 9.05 22.76
CA LYS A 2 36.13 9.10 24.22
C LYS A 2 34.64 9.21 24.52
N GLY A 3 33.78 8.95 23.53
CA GLY A 3 32.31 9.04 23.64
C GLY A 3 31.60 7.95 22.87
N PRO A 4 30.25 7.98 22.83
CA PRO A 4 29.44 7.03 22.08
C PRO A 4 29.77 7.09 20.58
N VAL A 5 29.73 5.93 19.93
CA VAL A 5 30.07 5.77 18.50
C VAL A 5 28.89 5.15 17.77
N LEU A 6 28.47 5.79 16.69
CA LEU A 6 27.50 5.27 15.74
C LEU A 6 28.20 4.97 14.42
N ILE A 7 28.08 3.74 13.94
CA ILE A 7 28.58 3.29 12.64
C ILE A 7 27.38 3.02 11.75
N LEU A 8 27.30 3.69 10.60
CA LEU A 8 26.24 3.51 9.61
C LEU A 8 26.86 2.95 8.34
N LEU A 9 26.36 1.80 7.88
CA LEU A 9 26.70 1.17 6.62
C LEU A 9 25.46 1.13 5.75
N ASP A 10 25.42 1.95 4.73
CA ASP A 10 24.26 2.10 3.84
C ASP A 10 24.48 1.37 2.52
N GLU A 11 23.43 0.76 1.97
CA GLU A 11 23.41 0.06 0.69
C GLU A 11 24.50 -1.03 0.54
N LEU A 12 24.83 -1.72 1.61
CA LEU A 12 25.94 -2.66 1.67
C LEU A 12 25.77 -3.83 0.69
N VAL A 13 24.54 -4.31 0.48
CA VAL A 13 24.22 -5.40 -0.47
C VAL A 13 24.58 -4.99 -1.90
N ILE A 14 24.25 -3.75 -2.29
CA ILE A 14 24.54 -3.23 -3.63
C ILE A 14 26.04 -3.11 -3.84
N TYR A 15 26.77 -2.69 -2.82
CA TYR A 15 28.23 -2.64 -2.87
C TYR A 15 28.83 -4.03 -3.03
N MET A 16 28.40 -5.00 -2.21
CA MET A 16 28.89 -6.38 -2.25
C MET A 16 28.61 -7.07 -3.58
N ALA A 17 27.45 -6.87 -4.17
CA ALA A 17 27.10 -7.45 -5.46
C ALA A 17 28.06 -7.07 -6.60
N LYS A 18 28.74 -5.91 -6.49
CA LYS A 18 29.73 -5.41 -7.47
C LYS A 18 31.12 -5.98 -7.26
N LEU A 19 31.36 -6.66 -6.15
CA LEU A 19 32.67 -7.24 -5.83
C LEU A 19 32.85 -8.62 -6.47
N SER A 20 34.13 -9.01 -6.65
CA SER A 20 34.47 -10.41 -6.90
C SER A 20 34.22 -11.29 -5.66
N ASP A 21 34.13 -12.60 -5.85
CA ASP A 21 33.89 -13.54 -4.73
C ASP A 21 34.91 -13.39 -3.59
N ARG A 22 36.20 -13.14 -3.97
CA ARG A 22 37.24 -12.84 -2.98
C ARG A 22 36.99 -11.53 -2.25
N GLY A 23 36.50 -10.51 -2.98
CA GLY A 23 36.13 -9.21 -2.40
C GLY A 23 34.97 -9.34 -1.42
N GLN A 24 33.95 -10.08 -1.79
CA GLN A 24 32.80 -10.36 -0.92
C GLN A 24 33.24 -11.08 0.36
N GLY A 25 34.06 -12.13 0.25
CA GLY A 25 34.62 -12.83 1.40
C GLY A 25 35.39 -11.95 2.36
N ASN A 26 36.17 -10.99 1.84
CA ASN A 26 36.91 -10.02 2.65
C ASN A 26 35.96 -9.07 3.40
N VAL A 27 34.91 -8.59 2.74
CA VAL A 27 33.91 -7.72 3.37
C VAL A 27 33.13 -8.46 4.45
N LEU A 28 32.71 -9.70 4.19
CA LEU A 28 32.03 -10.55 5.19
C LEU A 28 32.92 -10.82 6.42
N GLY A 29 34.19 -11.13 6.20
CA GLY A 29 35.17 -11.29 7.28
C GLY A 29 35.33 -10.00 8.10
N PHE A 30 35.41 -8.86 7.45
CA PHE A 30 35.46 -7.57 8.12
C PHE A 30 34.20 -7.28 8.94
N LEU A 31 33.02 -7.50 8.36
CA LEU A 31 31.74 -7.27 9.04
C LEU A 31 31.54 -8.18 10.26
N ASN A 32 31.95 -9.44 10.15
CA ASN A 32 31.91 -10.36 11.26
C ASN A 32 32.82 -9.91 12.41
N SER A 33 34.01 -9.44 12.07
CA SER A 33 34.97 -8.87 13.04
C SER A 33 34.42 -7.58 13.66
N LEU A 34 33.87 -6.68 12.83
CA LEU A 34 33.27 -5.41 13.27
C LEU A 34 32.09 -5.65 14.22
N SER A 35 31.16 -6.55 13.86
CA SER A 35 30.00 -6.86 14.69
C SER A 35 30.42 -7.45 16.04
N SER A 36 31.46 -8.28 16.06
CA SER A 36 32.01 -8.87 17.29
C SER A 36 32.65 -7.82 18.20
N VAL A 37 33.31 -6.82 17.62
CA VAL A 37 33.90 -5.71 18.39
C VAL A 37 32.81 -4.81 18.95
N VAL A 38 31.81 -4.46 18.12
CA VAL A 38 30.69 -3.61 18.51
C VAL A 38 29.88 -4.23 19.66
N SER A 39 29.58 -5.54 19.59
CA SER A 39 28.84 -6.27 20.62
C SER A 39 29.52 -6.25 21.99
N ARG A 40 30.84 -6.04 22.06
CA ARG A 40 31.61 -6.01 23.30
C ARG A 40 31.88 -4.61 23.82
N ARG A 41 31.48 -3.58 23.07
CA ARG A 41 31.72 -2.17 23.47
C ARG A 41 30.42 -1.48 23.85
N PRO A 42 30.22 -1.14 25.14
CA PRO A 42 29.11 -0.29 25.53
C PRO A 42 29.21 1.06 24.80
N GLN A 43 28.10 1.68 24.48
CA GLN A 43 28.00 2.96 23.78
C GLN A 43 28.48 2.90 22.29
N THR A 44 28.51 1.73 21.67
CA THR A 44 28.79 1.61 20.23
C THR A 44 27.61 0.91 19.55
N VAL A 45 27.09 1.52 18.49
CA VAL A 45 25.98 0.99 17.69
C VAL A 45 26.44 0.85 16.25
N LEU A 46 26.15 -0.28 15.63
CA LEU A 46 26.30 -0.52 14.20
C LEU A 46 24.91 -0.65 13.59
N ILE A 47 24.59 0.18 12.61
CA ILE A 47 23.38 0.09 11.80
C ILE A 47 23.80 -0.24 10.37
N VAL A 48 23.22 -1.30 9.81
CA VAL A 48 23.40 -1.70 8.41
C VAL A 48 22.03 -1.58 7.75
N THR A 49 21.96 -0.85 6.64
CA THR A 49 20.71 -0.75 5.88
C THR A 49 20.79 -1.65 4.65
N ASP A 50 19.69 -2.35 4.40
CA ASP A 50 19.46 -3.06 3.16
C ASP A 50 18.23 -2.45 2.46
N PRO A 51 18.41 -1.76 1.31
CA PRO A 51 17.30 -1.13 0.59
C PRO A 51 16.39 -2.14 -0.11
N ALA A 52 16.81 -3.39 -0.19
CA ALA A 52 16.13 -4.41 -0.96
C ALA A 52 15.59 -5.53 -0.08
N GLY A 53 14.35 -5.42 0.38
CA GLY A 53 13.59 -6.64 0.62
C GLY A 53 13.59 -7.52 -0.64
N GLN A 54 13.73 -8.83 -0.49
CA GLN A 54 13.92 -9.84 -1.56
C GLN A 54 12.99 -9.72 -2.81
N ALA A 55 11.92 -8.94 -2.74
CA ALA A 55 10.93 -8.77 -3.79
C ALA A 55 11.26 -7.66 -4.81
N ALA A 56 12.21 -6.78 -4.52
CA ALA A 56 12.46 -5.57 -5.34
C ALA A 56 13.06 -5.86 -6.72
N TYR A 57 13.55 -7.05 -6.97
CA TYR A 57 14.38 -7.32 -8.13
C TYR A 57 13.87 -8.44 -9.05
N ALA A 58 12.72 -9.03 -8.78
CA ALA A 58 12.25 -10.23 -9.47
C ALA A 58 11.73 -10.01 -10.90
N SER A 59 11.59 -8.77 -11.38
CA SER A 59 10.80 -8.47 -12.58
C SER A 59 11.55 -7.95 -13.81
N GLN A 60 12.87 -7.94 -13.82
CA GLN A 60 13.62 -7.35 -14.95
C GLN A 60 14.44 -8.38 -15.73
N SER A 61 14.69 -8.11 -17.02
CA SER A 61 15.27 -8.97 -18.07
C SER A 61 16.45 -9.93 -17.71
N ALA A 62 16.71 -10.94 -18.56
CA ALA A 62 17.67 -12.02 -18.35
C ALA A 62 19.13 -11.61 -18.02
N SER A 63 19.58 -10.41 -18.44
CA SER A 63 20.89 -9.84 -18.03
C SER A 63 20.88 -9.37 -16.59
N LEU A 64 19.73 -8.88 -16.12
CA LEU A 64 19.49 -8.48 -14.73
C LEU A 64 19.33 -9.69 -13.82
N ALA A 65 18.80 -10.83 -14.30
CA ALA A 65 18.64 -12.04 -13.49
C ALA A 65 19.99 -12.53 -12.91
N LYS A 66 21.10 -12.31 -13.64
CA LYS A 66 22.44 -12.66 -13.18
C LYS A 66 23.00 -11.71 -12.11
N GLU A 67 22.68 -10.43 -12.24
CA GLU A 67 22.99 -9.39 -11.25
C GLU A 67 22.15 -9.60 -9.97
N LEU A 68 20.88 -9.94 -10.15
CA LEU A 68 19.94 -10.30 -9.10
C LEU A 68 20.37 -11.52 -8.29
N ALA A 69 20.79 -12.60 -8.95
CA ALA A 69 21.28 -13.78 -8.27
C ALA A 69 22.50 -13.45 -7.39
N LYS A 70 23.38 -12.56 -7.84
CA LYS A 70 24.51 -12.06 -7.05
C LYS A 70 24.08 -11.22 -5.86
N GLN A 71 23.08 -10.36 -6.02
CA GLN A 71 22.55 -9.54 -4.92
C GLN A 71 21.83 -10.40 -3.90
N GLN A 72 21.03 -11.37 -4.33
CA GLN A 72 20.38 -12.32 -3.43
C GLN A 72 21.40 -13.16 -2.65
N ALA A 73 22.43 -13.66 -3.30
CA ALA A 73 23.51 -14.40 -2.63
C ALA A 73 24.27 -13.52 -1.63
N ALA A 74 24.53 -12.24 -1.97
CA ALA A 74 25.17 -11.29 -1.08
C ALA A 74 24.29 -10.93 0.12
N ALA A 75 22.98 -10.73 -0.08
CA ALA A 75 22.01 -10.49 0.99
C ALA A 75 21.90 -11.69 1.93
N GLN A 76 21.85 -12.89 1.37
CA GLN A 76 21.79 -14.12 2.17
C GLN A 76 23.07 -14.33 3.01
N SER A 77 24.23 -14.07 2.42
CA SER A 77 25.52 -14.13 3.13
C SER A 77 25.65 -13.08 4.24
N LEU A 78 25.04 -11.90 4.07
CA LEU A 78 24.96 -10.87 5.11
C LEU A 78 24.03 -11.29 6.24
N ASN A 79 22.86 -11.84 5.92
CA ASN A 79 21.92 -12.34 6.91
C ASN A 79 22.57 -13.45 7.76
N ASP A 80 23.30 -14.38 7.14
CA ASP A 80 24.03 -15.44 7.87
C ASP A 80 25.05 -14.90 8.88
N VAL A 81 25.67 -13.75 8.57
CA VAL A 81 26.64 -13.08 9.48
C VAL A 81 25.91 -12.39 10.64
N PHE A 82 24.72 -11.85 10.38
CA PHE A 82 23.99 -11.02 11.34
C PHE A 82 22.89 -11.74 12.11
N ASP A 83 22.34 -12.83 11.60
CA ASP A 83 21.15 -13.54 12.12
C ASP A 83 21.19 -13.89 13.63
N ARG A 84 22.38 -14.01 14.19
CA ARG A 84 22.55 -14.32 15.63
C ARG A 84 22.80 -13.12 16.53
N LYS A 85 22.92 -11.91 15.97
CA LYS A 85 23.44 -10.74 16.69
C LYS A 85 22.67 -9.44 16.46
N VAL A 86 21.66 -9.46 15.61
CA VAL A 86 20.98 -8.25 15.14
C VAL A 86 19.52 -8.29 15.54
N SER A 87 19.00 -7.15 15.95
CA SER A 87 17.58 -6.88 16.07
C SER A 87 17.14 -6.23 14.76
N ASP A 88 16.21 -6.85 14.06
CA ASP A 88 15.54 -6.23 12.90
C ASP A 88 14.76 -5.02 13.37
N PHE A 89 15.06 -3.90 12.77
CA PHE A 89 14.37 -2.64 13.02
C PHE A 89 13.77 -2.12 11.72
N ASP A 90 12.44 -2.15 11.62
CA ASP A 90 11.70 -1.44 10.58
C ASP A 90 11.41 -0.01 11.08
N PRO A 91 12.16 1.01 10.59
CA PRO A 91 12.00 2.38 11.07
C PRO A 91 10.67 3.02 10.68
N ILE A 92 9.89 2.37 9.80
CA ILE A 92 8.64 2.92 9.27
C ILE A 92 7.42 2.11 9.76
N GLY A 93 7.58 0.91 10.24
CA GLY A 93 6.57 -0.01 10.77
C GLY A 93 5.21 0.63 11.13
N LYS A 94 4.82 0.60 12.37
CA LYS A 94 3.54 1.17 12.85
C LYS A 94 3.43 2.70 12.74
N GLU A 95 4.53 3.42 12.50
CA GLU A 95 4.58 4.88 12.40
C GLU A 95 4.49 5.40 10.95
N SER A 96 4.27 4.51 9.98
CA SER A 96 4.19 4.89 8.55
C SER A 96 3.16 5.99 8.28
N ALA A 97 2.00 5.94 8.94
CA ALA A 97 0.97 6.96 8.86
C ALA A 97 1.50 8.35 9.23
N GLN A 98 2.14 8.46 10.40
CA GLN A 98 2.67 9.72 10.92
C GLN A 98 3.81 10.27 10.04
N VAL A 99 4.67 9.39 9.52
CA VAL A 99 5.73 9.80 8.59
C VAL A 99 5.14 10.35 7.30
N ILE A 100 4.13 9.69 6.73
CA ILE A 100 3.47 10.11 5.49
C ILE A 100 2.77 11.45 5.70
N THR A 101 1.95 11.59 6.72
CA THR A 101 1.23 12.83 7.00
C THR A 101 2.18 14.00 7.29
N LYS A 102 3.21 13.78 8.10
CA LYS A 102 4.22 14.81 8.42
C LYS A 102 5.06 15.26 7.21
N ARG A 103 5.21 14.39 6.20
CA ARG A 103 5.94 14.71 4.96
C ARG A 103 5.07 15.39 3.92
N LEU A 104 3.76 15.13 3.93
CA LEU A 104 2.83 15.66 2.93
C LEU A 104 2.15 16.95 3.37
N PHE A 105 1.99 17.17 4.67
CA PHE A 105 1.27 18.31 5.20
C PHE A 105 2.16 19.11 6.15
N GLU A 106 2.07 20.42 6.04
CA GLU A 106 2.76 21.34 6.94
C GLU A 106 2.16 21.27 8.36
N ARG A 107 0.84 21.12 8.43
CA ARG A 107 0.08 20.98 9.68
C ARG A 107 -1.18 20.15 9.46
N ILE A 108 -1.47 19.29 10.43
CA ILE A 108 -2.75 18.57 10.56
C ILE A 108 -3.51 19.22 11.73
N ASP A 109 -4.81 19.43 11.54
CA ASP A 109 -5.68 19.91 12.61
C ASP A 109 -6.10 18.75 13.52
N PRO A 110 -5.64 18.70 14.78
CA PRO A 110 -6.01 17.61 15.68
C PRO A 110 -7.50 17.61 16.04
N ALA A 111 -8.14 18.78 16.08
CA ALA A 111 -9.57 18.86 16.38
C ALA A 111 -10.41 18.29 15.21
N GLY A 112 -10.01 18.60 13.97
CA GLY A 112 -10.61 18.02 12.77
C GLY A 112 -10.45 16.49 12.73
N ALA A 113 -9.26 15.98 13.07
CA ALA A 113 -9.01 14.55 13.13
C ALA A 113 -9.91 13.83 14.14
N GLN A 114 -10.09 14.40 15.34
CA GLN A 114 -10.97 13.86 16.39
C GLN A 114 -12.44 13.92 15.97
N ALA A 115 -12.89 15.03 15.40
CA ALA A 115 -14.27 15.18 14.93
C ALA A 115 -14.60 14.18 13.82
N THR A 116 -13.71 14.02 12.84
CA THR A 116 -13.85 13.04 11.76
C THR A 116 -13.90 11.62 12.31
N SER A 117 -13.01 11.26 13.24
CA SER A 117 -13.00 9.94 13.88
C SER A 117 -14.31 9.66 14.61
N ALA A 118 -14.84 10.62 15.36
CA ALA A 118 -16.14 10.48 16.05
C ALA A 118 -17.30 10.30 15.08
N THR A 119 -17.30 11.04 13.95
CA THR A 119 -18.31 10.91 12.89
C THR A 119 -18.30 9.51 12.27
N TYR A 120 -17.12 9.01 11.90
CA TYR A 120 -16.98 7.67 11.31
C TYR A 120 -17.27 6.54 12.32
N HIS A 121 -16.89 6.70 13.58
CA HIS A 121 -17.22 5.73 14.62
C HIS A 121 -18.74 5.59 14.78
N SER A 122 -19.47 6.71 14.91
CA SER A 122 -20.94 6.70 14.99
C SER A 122 -21.59 6.16 13.72
N LEU A 123 -21.02 6.46 12.54
CA LEU A 123 -21.47 5.89 11.26
C LEU A 123 -21.35 4.38 11.25
N TYR A 124 -20.20 3.83 11.63
CA TYR A 124 -19.94 2.40 11.60
C TYR A 124 -20.77 1.65 12.64
N GLU A 125 -20.99 2.21 13.83
CA GLU A 125 -21.91 1.65 14.82
C GLU A 125 -23.33 1.54 14.26
N ARG A 126 -23.84 2.61 13.64
CA ARG A 126 -25.18 2.64 13.03
C ARG A 126 -25.29 1.61 11.90
N VAL A 127 -24.31 1.57 10.99
CA VAL A 127 -24.33 0.63 9.85
C VAL A 127 -24.28 -0.82 10.32
N LEU A 128 -23.48 -1.16 11.32
CA LEU A 128 -23.44 -2.51 11.88
C LEU A 128 -24.71 -2.88 12.65
N GLN A 129 -25.36 -1.90 13.27
CA GLN A 129 -26.65 -2.10 13.95
C GLN A 129 -27.78 -2.35 12.96
N ASP A 130 -27.84 -1.57 11.86
CA ASP A 130 -28.87 -1.67 10.85
C ASP A 130 -28.67 -2.89 9.92
N TYR A 131 -27.42 -3.19 9.60
CA TYR A 131 -27.01 -4.24 8.64
C TYR A 131 -25.83 -5.06 9.19
N PRO A 132 -26.09 -6.05 10.06
CA PRO A 132 -25.04 -6.92 10.59
C PRO A 132 -24.25 -7.59 9.45
N GLY A 133 -22.93 -7.39 9.43
CA GLY A 133 -22.03 -7.92 8.39
C GLY A 133 -21.77 -6.98 7.20
N ALA A 134 -22.39 -5.79 7.15
CA ALA A 134 -22.08 -4.78 6.15
C ALA A 134 -20.66 -4.18 6.29
N LEU A 135 -20.08 -4.26 7.46
CA LEU A 135 -18.71 -3.85 7.78
C LEU A 135 -17.99 -4.97 8.54
N PRO A 136 -16.64 -4.99 8.54
CA PRO A 136 -15.87 -5.81 9.48
C PRO A 136 -16.28 -5.51 10.93
N PRO A 137 -16.39 -6.53 11.80
CA PRO A 137 -16.90 -6.34 13.17
C PRO A 137 -16.09 -5.37 14.03
N ASP A 138 -14.80 -5.22 13.74
CA ASP A 138 -13.88 -4.34 14.46
C ASP A 138 -13.92 -2.89 13.97
N ALA A 139 -14.61 -2.60 12.87
CA ALA A 139 -14.69 -1.24 12.31
C ALA A 139 -15.31 -0.22 13.27
N ALA A 140 -16.31 -0.63 14.07
CA ALA A 140 -16.92 0.22 15.11
C ALA A 140 -16.19 0.16 16.46
N GLY A 141 -15.02 -0.46 16.52
CA GLY A 141 -14.23 -0.53 17.76
C GLY A 141 -13.45 0.75 18.05
N ALA A 142 -13.22 1.06 19.33
CA ALA A 142 -12.43 2.20 19.77
C ALA A 142 -11.02 2.22 19.13
N LYS A 143 -10.42 1.05 18.91
CA LYS A 143 -9.12 0.92 18.26
C LYS A 143 -9.14 1.44 16.82
N TYR A 144 -10.20 1.16 16.06
CA TYR A 144 -10.32 1.66 14.68
C TYR A 144 -10.54 3.17 14.66
N ALA A 145 -11.32 3.71 15.64
CA ALA A 145 -11.47 5.14 15.81
C ALA A 145 -10.11 5.84 16.10
N GLU A 146 -9.26 5.23 16.92
CA GLU A 146 -7.89 5.72 17.15
C GLU A 146 -7.04 5.65 15.86
N GLU A 147 -7.19 4.60 15.08
CA GLU A 147 -6.50 4.46 13.78
C GLU A 147 -6.91 5.57 12.81
N ILE A 148 -8.19 5.97 12.77
CA ILE A 148 -8.65 7.12 11.95
C ILE A 148 -7.92 8.39 12.36
N VAL A 149 -7.81 8.69 13.67
CA VAL A 149 -7.06 9.86 14.16
C VAL A 149 -5.60 9.82 13.71
N HIS A 150 -4.97 8.65 13.81
CA HIS A 150 -3.55 8.48 13.45
C HIS A 150 -3.29 8.60 11.95
N CYS A 151 -4.23 8.16 11.12
CA CYS A 151 -4.10 8.16 9.67
C CYS A 151 -4.58 9.45 9.01
N TYR A 152 -5.34 10.29 9.74
CA TYR A 152 -5.96 11.50 9.19
C TYR A 152 -4.96 12.39 8.42
N PRO A 153 -5.30 12.90 7.22
CA PRO A 153 -6.62 12.89 6.57
C PRO A 153 -6.88 11.66 5.67
N PHE A 154 -6.10 10.61 5.78
CA PHE A 154 -6.29 9.40 4.99
C PHE A 154 -7.12 8.36 5.74
N HIS A 155 -7.96 7.64 5.00
CA HIS A 155 -8.67 6.49 5.54
C HIS A 155 -7.65 5.37 5.89
N PRO A 156 -7.75 4.71 7.07
CA PRO A 156 -6.80 3.68 7.48
C PRO A 156 -6.61 2.56 6.47
N ARG A 157 -7.69 2.09 5.84
CA ARG A 157 -7.65 1.05 4.82
C ARG A 157 -6.81 1.43 3.60
N LEU A 158 -6.92 2.67 3.09
CA LEU A 158 -6.10 3.15 1.97
C LEU A 158 -4.62 3.11 2.33
N LEU A 159 -4.30 3.59 3.53
CA LEU A 159 -2.93 3.67 4.01
C LEU A 159 -2.34 2.26 4.19
N MET A 160 -3.09 1.34 4.82
CA MET A 160 -2.70 -0.06 4.98
C MET A 160 -2.45 -0.74 3.62
N THR A 161 -3.35 -0.58 2.65
CA THR A 161 -3.17 -1.14 1.30
C THR A 161 -1.91 -0.62 0.64
N ALA A 162 -1.61 0.69 0.78
CA ALA A 162 -0.43 1.29 0.19
C ALA A 162 0.87 0.89 0.89
N THR A 163 0.89 0.80 2.22
CA THR A 163 2.11 0.48 3.00
C THR A 163 2.42 -1.01 3.00
N ASP A 164 1.42 -1.84 3.28
CA ASP A 164 1.62 -3.26 3.56
C ASP A 164 1.56 -4.10 2.29
N ARG A 165 0.71 -3.73 1.35
CA ARG A 165 0.49 -4.51 0.12
C ARG A 165 1.28 -3.96 -1.06
N LEU A 166 1.06 -2.70 -1.46
CA LEU A 166 1.86 -2.09 -2.52
C LEU A 166 3.32 -1.95 -2.11
N GLY A 167 3.57 -1.60 -0.85
CA GLY A 167 4.92 -1.51 -0.28
C GLY A 167 5.70 -2.83 -0.28
N ALA A 168 5.03 -3.98 -0.28
CA ALA A 168 5.64 -5.29 -0.42
C ALA A 168 6.09 -5.58 -1.87
N LEU A 169 5.56 -4.85 -2.86
CA LEU A 169 5.99 -4.97 -4.25
C LEU A 169 7.31 -4.20 -4.44
N GLY A 170 8.36 -4.91 -4.83
CA GLY A 170 9.71 -4.36 -4.88
C GLY A 170 9.85 -3.09 -5.72
N ASP A 171 9.20 -3.05 -6.88
CA ASP A 171 9.25 -1.92 -7.81
C ASP A 171 8.52 -0.67 -7.28
N PHE A 172 7.69 -0.82 -6.25
CA PHE A 172 6.99 0.29 -5.61
C PHE A 172 7.90 1.16 -4.74
N GLN A 173 9.06 0.64 -4.31
CA GLN A 173 10.03 1.33 -3.45
C GLN A 173 9.48 1.74 -2.07
N LYS A 174 8.69 0.86 -1.43
CA LYS A 174 8.12 1.08 -0.07
C LYS A 174 7.75 2.55 0.21
N SER A 175 8.43 3.19 1.16
CA SER A 175 8.13 4.55 1.66
C SER A 175 8.15 5.63 0.58
N ARG A 176 9.11 5.60 -0.35
CA ARG A 176 9.18 6.60 -1.43
C ARG A 176 8.02 6.45 -2.41
N GLY A 177 7.63 5.21 -2.70
CA GLY A 177 6.47 4.91 -3.54
C GLY A 177 5.17 5.38 -2.91
N VAL A 178 4.97 5.06 -1.63
CA VAL A 178 3.80 5.50 -0.87
C VAL A 178 3.72 7.02 -0.82
N LEU A 179 4.79 7.72 -0.42
CA LEU A 179 4.82 9.19 -0.37
C LEU A 179 4.50 9.83 -1.72
N ARG A 180 5.06 9.29 -2.81
CA ARG A 180 4.83 9.80 -4.15
C ARG A 180 3.38 9.59 -4.59
N LEU A 181 2.81 8.40 -4.35
CA LEU A 181 1.42 8.09 -4.66
C LEU A 181 0.47 9.01 -3.89
N PHE A 182 0.66 9.13 -2.57
CA PHE A 182 -0.19 9.95 -1.72
C PHE A 182 -0.09 11.43 -2.06
N ALA A 183 1.10 11.94 -2.38
CA ALA A 183 1.27 13.31 -2.87
C ALA A 183 0.45 13.59 -4.14
N ARG A 184 0.35 12.60 -5.04
CA ARG A 184 -0.46 12.72 -6.27
C ARG A 184 -1.95 12.64 -5.98
N ILE A 185 -2.38 11.74 -5.11
CA ILE A 185 -3.78 11.63 -4.68
C ILE A 185 -4.21 12.94 -4.02
N VAL A 186 -3.46 13.45 -3.06
CA VAL A 186 -3.73 14.73 -2.37
C VAL A 186 -3.81 15.87 -3.38
N ARG A 187 -2.91 15.92 -4.34
CA ARG A 187 -2.92 16.94 -5.39
C ARG A 187 -4.19 16.88 -6.25
N ASP A 188 -4.56 15.67 -6.70
CA ASP A 188 -5.75 15.50 -7.55
C ASP A 188 -7.02 15.87 -6.77
N VAL A 189 -7.12 15.49 -5.48
CA VAL A 189 -8.23 15.89 -4.58
C VAL A 189 -8.27 17.41 -4.39
N TRP A 190 -7.13 18.04 -4.17
CA TRP A 190 -7.01 19.49 -4.00
C TRP A 190 -7.38 20.26 -5.27
N GLU A 191 -6.88 19.84 -6.43
CA GLU A 191 -7.18 20.46 -7.73
C GLU A 191 -8.67 20.31 -8.09
N ALA A 192 -9.29 19.19 -7.72
CA ALA A 192 -10.73 18.95 -7.89
C ALA A 192 -11.61 19.72 -6.89
N LYS A 193 -11.03 20.34 -5.85
CA LYS A 193 -11.75 20.98 -4.74
C LYS A 193 -12.82 20.05 -4.13
N ALA A 194 -12.49 18.76 -4.03
CA ALA A 194 -13.39 17.76 -3.52
C ALA A 194 -13.63 17.98 -2.02
N ASP A 195 -14.89 17.96 -1.62
CA ASP A 195 -15.31 18.04 -0.22
C ASP A 195 -15.42 16.61 0.34
N MET A 196 -14.58 16.30 1.34
CA MET A 196 -14.55 14.99 1.98
C MET A 196 -13.88 15.06 3.34
N GLU A 197 -14.30 14.21 4.25
CA GLU A 197 -13.73 14.11 5.60
C GLU A 197 -12.46 13.26 5.62
N LEU A 198 -12.39 12.20 4.82
CA LEU A 198 -11.23 11.32 4.67
C LEU A 198 -10.95 11.04 3.20
N ILE A 199 -9.68 11.01 2.84
CA ILE A 199 -9.22 10.56 1.52
C ILE A 199 -9.14 9.04 1.55
N ALA A 200 -9.99 8.38 0.75
CA ALA A 200 -10.16 6.94 0.71
C ALA A 200 -9.69 6.32 -0.63
N ALA A 201 -9.70 5.00 -0.74
CA ALA A 201 -9.35 4.30 -1.97
C ALA A 201 -10.29 4.65 -3.14
N GLY A 202 -11.53 5.00 -2.84
CA GLY A 202 -12.51 5.48 -3.82
C GLY A 202 -12.15 6.81 -4.48
N ASP A 203 -11.28 7.61 -3.86
CA ASP A 203 -10.94 8.96 -4.32
C ASP A 203 -9.75 8.99 -5.28
N ILE A 204 -9.14 7.84 -5.55
CA ILE A 204 -8.05 7.74 -6.51
C ILE A 204 -8.55 8.09 -7.92
N ASN A 205 -7.91 9.07 -8.54
CA ASN A 205 -8.20 9.46 -9.92
C ASN A 205 -7.42 8.55 -10.89
N TRP A 206 -8.05 7.45 -11.31
CA TRP A 206 -7.42 6.49 -12.23
C TRP A 206 -7.19 7.04 -13.64
N SER A 207 -7.87 8.12 -14.06
CA SER A 207 -7.60 8.81 -15.34
C SER A 207 -6.35 9.68 -15.27
N SER A 208 -5.78 9.92 -14.08
CA SER A 208 -4.54 10.66 -13.89
C SER A 208 -3.34 9.84 -14.39
N GLN A 209 -2.68 10.32 -15.45
CA GLN A 209 -1.47 9.69 -15.98
C GLN A 209 -0.37 9.52 -14.95
N ARG A 210 -0.28 10.44 -13.98
CA ARG A 210 0.71 10.39 -12.90
C ARG A 210 0.44 9.23 -11.95
N ILE A 211 -0.82 8.96 -11.63
CA ILE A 211 -1.24 7.83 -10.78
C ILE A 211 -1.05 6.52 -11.55
N GLN A 212 -1.45 6.46 -12.82
CA GLN A 212 -1.22 5.28 -13.66
C GLN A 212 0.27 4.96 -13.78
N ALA A 213 1.14 5.96 -13.93
CA ALA A 213 2.59 5.75 -13.98
C ALA A 213 3.14 5.09 -12.71
N ASP A 214 2.60 5.41 -11.53
CA ASP A 214 3.04 4.79 -10.28
C ASP A 214 2.43 3.41 -10.03
N LEU A 215 1.14 3.24 -10.31
CA LEU A 215 0.40 2.02 -9.98
C LEU A 215 0.42 0.98 -11.11
N LEU A 216 0.59 1.39 -12.36
CA LEU A 216 0.58 0.49 -13.50
C LEU A 216 1.95 0.37 -14.16
N ASP A 217 2.52 1.50 -14.61
CA ASP A 217 3.73 1.42 -15.43
C ASP A 217 4.93 0.95 -14.59
N ARG A 218 5.07 1.48 -13.37
CA ARG A 218 6.15 1.10 -12.46
C ARG A 218 6.02 -0.32 -11.89
N LEU A 219 4.79 -0.78 -11.69
CA LEU A 219 4.53 -2.13 -11.16
C LEU A 219 4.37 -3.19 -12.26
N HIS A 220 4.62 -2.81 -13.52
CA HIS A 220 4.44 -3.70 -14.69
C HIS A 220 3.02 -4.30 -14.76
N LYS A 221 2.01 -3.44 -14.50
CA LYS A 221 0.58 -3.78 -14.50
C LYS A 221 -0.20 -3.02 -15.58
N GLN A 222 0.45 -2.71 -16.70
CA GLN A 222 -0.14 -1.92 -17.81
C GLN A 222 -1.39 -2.58 -18.39
N GLU A 223 -1.52 -3.89 -18.27
CA GLU A 223 -2.67 -4.66 -18.76
C GLU A 223 -3.99 -4.19 -18.10
N PHE A 224 -3.95 -3.64 -16.89
CA PHE A 224 -5.13 -3.07 -16.23
C PHE A 224 -5.62 -1.75 -16.84
N LYS A 225 -4.89 -1.14 -17.79
CA LYS A 225 -5.36 0.07 -18.49
C LYS A 225 -6.67 -0.19 -19.27
N ALA A 226 -6.84 -1.40 -19.80
CA ALA A 226 -8.08 -1.78 -20.46
C ALA A 226 -9.26 -1.81 -19.48
N ALA A 227 -9.07 -2.38 -18.29
CA ALA A 227 -10.08 -2.40 -17.24
C ALA A 227 -10.46 -0.98 -16.75
N ILE A 228 -9.47 -0.09 -16.60
CA ILE A 228 -9.74 1.31 -16.24
C ILE A 228 -10.61 1.98 -17.30
N SER A 229 -10.20 1.92 -18.56
CA SER A 229 -10.89 2.59 -19.65
C SER A 229 -12.32 2.06 -19.88
N ALA A 230 -12.51 0.73 -19.80
CA ALA A 230 -13.81 0.12 -20.05
C ALA A 230 -14.72 0.20 -18.81
N ASP A 231 -14.20 -0.12 -17.66
CA ASP A 231 -15.03 -0.36 -16.48
C ASP A 231 -15.11 0.85 -15.54
N LEU A 232 -14.00 1.55 -15.27
CA LEU A 232 -14.04 2.72 -14.40
C LEU A 232 -14.49 3.99 -15.16
N ASP A 233 -13.84 4.27 -16.31
CA ASP A 233 -14.08 5.52 -17.04
C ASP A 233 -15.37 5.49 -17.87
N LYS A 234 -15.99 4.31 -18.06
CA LYS A 234 -17.22 4.15 -18.81
C LYS A 234 -18.33 3.49 -17.96
N HIS A 235 -18.27 2.19 -17.72
CA HIS A 235 -19.39 1.47 -17.10
C HIS A 235 -19.75 1.99 -15.71
N ALA A 236 -18.78 2.21 -14.82
CA ALA A 236 -19.05 2.75 -13.50
C ALA A 236 -19.57 4.20 -13.53
N ILE A 237 -19.04 5.03 -14.44
CA ILE A 237 -19.53 6.39 -14.67
C ILE A 237 -20.99 6.37 -15.19
N GLU A 238 -21.32 5.47 -16.12
CA GLU A 238 -22.69 5.30 -16.62
C GLU A 238 -23.65 4.89 -15.52
N LEU A 239 -23.27 3.95 -14.66
CA LEU A 239 -24.04 3.56 -13.47
C LEU A 239 -24.25 4.69 -12.47
N ASP A 240 -23.32 5.61 -12.38
CA ASP A 240 -23.38 6.84 -11.56
C ASP A 240 -24.10 8.01 -12.25
N GLY A 241 -24.74 7.78 -13.39
CA GLY A 241 -25.49 8.83 -14.13
C GLY A 241 -24.62 9.83 -14.87
N GLY A 242 -23.42 9.45 -15.27
CA GLY A 242 -22.50 10.27 -16.05
C GLY A 242 -21.53 11.12 -15.21
N GLN A 243 -21.54 10.96 -13.90
CA GLN A 243 -20.64 11.65 -12.98
C GLN A 243 -19.91 10.61 -12.09
N ARG A 244 -18.95 11.06 -11.31
CA ARG A 244 -18.22 10.21 -10.39
C ARG A 244 -19.01 10.03 -9.09
N GLY A 245 -19.56 8.85 -8.86
CA GLY A 245 -20.40 8.51 -7.71
C GLY A 245 -19.93 7.27 -6.95
N CYS A 246 -20.87 6.56 -6.31
CA CYS A 246 -20.56 5.40 -5.48
C CYS A 246 -19.99 4.20 -6.27
N HIS A 247 -20.48 3.97 -7.52
CA HIS A 247 -19.98 2.86 -8.34
C HIS A 247 -18.51 3.07 -8.72
N VAL A 248 -18.12 4.30 -9.11
CA VAL A 248 -16.72 4.61 -9.40
C VAL A 248 -15.84 4.44 -8.16
N ARG A 249 -16.30 4.85 -6.98
CA ARG A 249 -15.53 4.69 -5.75
C ARG A 249 -15.34 3.22 -5.38
N VAL A 250 -16.42 2.42 -5.47
CA VAL A 250 -16.36 0.97 -5.25
C VAL A 250 -15.40 0.31 -6.23
N ALA A 251 -15.53 0.60 -7.52
CA ALA A 251 -14.64 0.06 -8.56
C ALA A 251 -13.18 0.46 -8.31
N SER A 252 -12.93 1.72 -7.92
CA SER A 252 -11.59 2.23 -7.57
C SER A 252 -10.94 1.45 -6.43
N ALA A 253 -11.67 1.19 -5.35
CA ALA A 253 -11.16 0.47 -4.20
C ALA A 253 -10.84 -1.00 -4.55
N VAL A 254 -11.74 -1.68 -5.27
CA VAL A 254 -11.53 -3.06 -5.71
C VAL A 254 -10.36 -3.16 -6.68
N LEU A 255 -10.19 -2.19 -7.60
CA LEU A 255 -9.06 -2.16 -8.53
C LEU A 255 -7.73 -1.99 -7.80
N LEU A 256 -7.63 -1.06 -6.85
CA LEU A 256 -6.41 -0.85 -6.06
C LEU A 256 -5.99 -2.12 -5.35
N GLU A 257 -6.94 -2.81 -4.73
CA GLU A 257 -6.71 -4.08 -4.05
C GLU A 257 -6.21 -5.16 -5.03
N SER A 258 -6.87 -5.27 -6.19
CA SER A 258 -6.54 -6.27 -7.20
C SER A 258 -5.14 -6.07 -7.79
N ILE A 259 -4.71 -4.83 -8.01
CA ILE A 259 -3.34 -4.51 -8.47
C ILE A 259 -2.31 -4.91 -7.41
N SER A 260 -2.62 -4.71 -6.14
CA SER A 260 -1.68 -4.91 -5.03
C SER A 260 -1.43 -6.38 -4.70
N MET A 261 -2.39 -7.27 -4.93
CA MET A 261 -2.34 -8.67 -4.44
C MET A 261 -2.26 -9.74 -5.53
N GLY A 262 -2.43 -9.39 -6.81
CA GLY A 262 -2.39 -10.34 -7.92
C GLY A 262 -3.70 -11.13 -8.12
N SER A 263 -3.63 -12.26 -8.85
CA SER A 263 -4.81 -12.97 -9.38
C SER A 263 -5.74 -13.64 -8.35
N ASN A 264 -5.29 -13.79 -7.11
CA ASN A 264 -6.10 -14.41 -6.03
C ASN A 264 -6.61 -13.37 -5.02
N SER A 265 -6.50 -12.13 -5.36
CA SER A 265 -6.91 -11.01 -4.51
C SER A 265 -8.29 -10.53 -4.90
N GLY A 266 -8.90 -9.85 -3.97
CA GLY A 266 -10.19 -9.22 -4.14
C GLY A 266 -10.67 -8.68 -2.82
N MET A 267 -11.82 -8.03 -2.84
CA MET A 267 -12.43 -7.48 -1.64
C MET A 267 -13.75 -8.17 -1.36
N GLU A 268 -13.96 -8.55 -0.12
CA GLU A 268 -15.28 -8.94 0.36
C GLU A 268 -16.19 -7.71 0.47
N PRO A 269 -17.53 -7.85 0.38
CA PRO A 269 -18.44 -6.69 0.42
C PRO A 269 -18.27 -5.79 1.64
N SER A 270 -18.03 -6.37 2.81
CA SER A 270 -17.77 -5.60 4.05
C SER A 270 -16.51 -4.78 3.98
N ASP A 271 -15.46 -5.30 3.36
CA ASP A 271 -14.20 -4.58 3.15
C ASP A 271 -14.35 -3.45 2.13
N VAL A 272 -15.17 -3.67 1.08
CA VAL A 272 -15.50 -2.62 0.09
C VAL A 272 -16.25 -1.48 0.77
N THR A 273 -17.28 -1.82 1.55
CA THR A 273 -18.04 -0.81 2.30
C THR A 273 -17.13 -0.01 3.22
N LEU A 274 -16.29 -0.67 4.01
CA LEU A 274 -15.31 0.01 4.88
C LEU A 274 -14.39 0.96 4.12
N ALA A 275 -13.96 0.57 2.92
CA ALA A 275 -12.98 1.33 2.13
C ALA A 275 -13.54 2.60 1.48
N VAL A 276 -14.87 2.72 1.31
CA VAL A 276 -15.46 3.79 0.50
C VAL A 276 -16.68 4.49 1.13
N LEU A 277 -17.19 3.99 2.25
CA LEU A 277 -18.36 4.54 2.93
C LEU A 277 -18.10 5.98 3.41
N ARG A 278 -19.07 6.85 3.19
CA ARG A 278 -19.05 8.26 3.62
C ARG A 278 -20.15 8.52 4.65
N PRO A 279 -20.01 9.58 5.47
CA PRO A 279 -20.94 9.86 6.58
C PRO A 279 -22.40 10.06 6.18
N ASP A 280 -22.66 10.53 4.98
CA ASP A 280 -23.99 10.83 4.41
C ASP A 280 -24.61 9.68 3.62
N GLU A 281 -23.93 8.51 3.57
CA GLU A 281 -24.36 7.36 2.77
C GLU A 281 -24.93 6.22 3.63
N ALA A 282 -25.79 5.42 3.02
CA ALA A 282 -26.27 4.16 3.59
C ALA A 282 -25.38 3.00 3.10
N GLY A 283 -24.89 2.17 4.02
CA GLY A 283 -24.03 1.02 3.70
C GLY A 283 -24.65 0.03 2.70
N ALA A 284 -25.98 -0.08 2.66
CA ALA A 284 -26.70 -0.94 1.72
C ALA A 284 -26.51 -0.53 0.25
N GLU A 285 -26.39 0.75 -0.04
CA GLU A 285 -26.16 1.26 -1.41
C GLU A 285 -24.82 0.81 -1.99
N LEU A 286 -23.82 0.64 -1.14
CA LEU A 286 -22.49 0.22 -1.57
C LEU A 286 -22.44 -1.29 -1.91
N ALA A 287 -23.19 -2.11 -1.17
CA ALA A 287 -23.35 -3.53 -1.49
C ALA A 287 -24.08 -3.71 -2.83
N GLU A 288 -25.15 -2.95 -3.06
CA GLU A 288 -25.88 -2.93 -4.33
C GLU A 288 -24.99 -2.43 -5.48
N ALA A 289 -24.20 -1.38 -5.25
CA ALA A 289 -23.26 -0.86 -6.24
C ALA A 289 -22.22 -1.91 -6.64
N LEU A 290 -21.72 -2.70 -5.70
CA LEU A 290 -20.79 -3.79 -5.99
C LEU A 290 -21.45 -4.88 -6.86
N GLU A 291 -22.68 -5.28 -6.55
CA GLU A 291 -23.42 -6.26 -7.34
C GLU A 291 -23.67 -5.76 -8.77
N ARG A 292 -24.09 -4.51 -8.93
CA ARG A 292 -24.31 -3.89 -10.25
C ARG A 292 -23.01 -3.84 -11.06
N LEU A 293 -21.91 -3.44 -10.44
CA LEU A 293 -20.59 -3.45 -11.09
C LEU A 293 -20.21 -4.86 -11.56
N MET A 294 -20.42 -5.86 -10.71
CA MET A 294 -20.16 -7.25 -11.08
C MET A 294 -21.05 -7.73 -12.22
N GLY A 295 -22.23 -7.16 -12.40
CA GLY A 295 -23.13 -7.47 -13.51
C GLY A 295 -22.74 -6.84 -14.85
N VAL A 296 -22.16 -5.62 -14.82
CA VAL A 296 -21.94 -4.78 -16.01
C VAL A 296 -20.48 -4.71 -16.42
N CYS A 297 -19.55 -4.60 -15.47
CA CYS A 297 -18.13 -4.43 -15.77
C CYS A 297 -17.49 -5.69 -16.35
N TRP A 298 -16.72 -5.51 -17.40
CA TRP A 298 -16.15 -6.63 -18.15
C TRP A 298 -14.97 -7.32 -17.46
N HIS A 299 -14.21 -6.58 -16.65
CA HIS A 299 -13.00 -7.09 -15.99
C HIS A 299 -13.23 -7.48 -14.54
N THR A 300 -14.48 -7.48 -14.07
CA THR A 300 -14.82 -7.90 -12.71
C THR A 300 -15.14 -9.39 -12.64
N TYR A 301 -14.58 -10.03 -11.62
CA TYR A 301 -14.73 -11.46 -11.34
C TYR A 301 -15.04 -11.67 -9.87
N PRO A 302 -15.79 -12.74 -9.54
CA PRO A 302 -15.93 -13.14 -8.16
C PRO A 302 -14.56 -13.54 -7.58
N THR A 303 -14.38 -13.30 -6.28
CA THR A 303 -13.24 -13.87 -5.54
C THR A 303 -13.31 -15.40 -5.51
N PRO A 304 -12.22 -16.11 -5.17
CA PRO A 304 -12.26 -17.57 -5.02
C PRO A 304 -13.29 -18.06 -3.99
N THR A 305 -13.64 -17.23 -3.00
CA THR A 305 -14.71 -17.50 -2.02
C THR A 305 -16.12 -17.35 -2.60
N GLY A 306 -16.23 -16.74 -3.78
CA GLY A 306 -17.51 -16.45 -4.45
C GLY A 306 -18.30 -15.29 -3.86
N ARG A 307 -17.84 -14.65 -2.78
CA ARG A 307 -18.56 -13.58 -2.07
C ARG A 307 -18.10 -12.17 -2.44
N GLY A 308 -16.83 -12.01 -2.79
CA GLY A 308 -16.24 -10.72 -3.09
C GLY A 308 -16.01 -10.49 -4.58
N CYS A 309 -15.38 -9.36 -4.89
CA CYS A 309 -15.06 -8.91 -6.23
C CYS A 309 -13.55 -8.64 -6.40
N GLN A 310 -13.03 -8.96 -7.58
CA GLN A 310 -11.68 -8.64 -8.02
C GLN A 310 -11.69 -8.15 -9.47
N PHE A 311 -10.74 -7.27 -9.80
CA PHE A 311 -10.42 -6.96 -11.18
C PHE A 311 -9.36 -7.91 -11.72
N ARG A 312 -9.51 -8.29 -13.00
CA ARG A 312 -8.47 -8.97 -13.78
C ARG A 312 -8.20 -8.19 -15.05
N TYR A 313 -7.02 -8.36 -15.61
CA TYR A 313 -6.65 -7.70 -16.87
C TYR A 313 -7.37 -8.31 -18.07
N GLU A 314 -7.76 -9.59 -18.00
CA GLU A 314 -8.54 -10.26 -19.03
C GLU A 314 -10.03 -9.95 -18.87
N PRO A 315 -10.74 -9.56 -19.93
CA PRO A 315 -12.18 -9.34 -19.85
C PRO A 315 -12.92 -10.68 -19.74
N ASN A 316 -14.03 -10.65 -19.03
CA ASN A 316 -14.92 -11.81 -18.93
C ASN A 316 -15.77 -11.94 -20.21
N VAL A 317 -15.44 -12.93 -21.03
CA VAL A 317 -16.09 -13.19 -22.33
C VAL A 317 -17.61 -13.43 -22.21
N LEU A 318 -18.10 -13.82 -21.03
CA LEU A 318 -19.53 -14.01 -20.80
C LEU A 318 -20.30 -12.70 -20.59
N LYS A 319 -19.58 -11.58 -20.42
CA LYS A 319 -20.18 -10.24 -20.17
C LYS A 319 -20.04 -9.30 -21.37
N GLN A 320 -19.29 -9.68 -22.38
CA GLN A 320 -19.17 -8.96 -23.65
C GLN A 320 -20.32 -9.35 -24.59
#